data_a105f608ac3aa00b26d2b55dab4c06f3
#
_entry.id   a105f608ac3aa00b26d2b55dab4c06f3
#
_cell.length_a   1.000
_cell.length_b   1.000
_cell.length_c   1.000
_cell.angle_alpha   90.00
_cell.angle_beta   90.00
_cell.angle_gamma   90.00
#
_symmetry.space_group_name_H-M   'P 1'
#
loop_
_entity.id
_entity.type
_entity.pdbx_description
1 polymer ?
#
loop_
_entity_poly.entity_id
_entity_poly.type
_entity_poly.pdbx_seq_one_letter_code
_entity_poly.pdbx_strand_id
1 'polypeptide(L)'
;MSGVAGVEIGADRVRAVVRRRGGTLHTYEMAFAPDRLNDMVAQLAAAAGGVRSVGLAIGMAHLHVKQVRLPPVAHDARRRMLTVEPERWFAVPAGSPTAVSLTPNGDIALGADGALVDACATAFAEWAPVRRVEAAPVALARALNAAGHRSTTAALDAGSAEVGLIEMHDGALRTVRRARAADLVASPASPSAAPGLDPTFSVALGAAIGFDGTVDGMLLTPTLERGFVSARRRNLIMWSCAAAAAVLTVVFSAGLSRERLLSAIETELASARRQARTGSGLALRAMSIDRELAAITTTTSTRPDVSVALAALGARLPVEAVAQRVRVVGAEWQVEGNAKTAAAVLAALAAEPQFGKVRFLAPSNRFREGTVDRETFAIAFVVH
;
A
#
# COMPACT_ATOMS: atom_id res chain seq x y z
N MET A 1 -1.24 5.16 -24.45
CA MET A 1 -0.24 5.31 -23.35
C MET A 1 -0.95 5.96 -22.17
N SER A 2 -1.22 5.21 -21.12
CA SER A 2 -2.04 5.69 -19.99
C SER A 2 -1.22 6.56 -19.03
N GLY A 3 -1.61 7.83 -18.89
CA GLY A 3 -1.10 8.76 -17.90
C GLY A 3 -1.88 8.72 -16.58
N VAL A 4 -1.58 9.64 -15.67
CA VAL A 4 -2.33 9.94 -14.46
C VAL A 4 -2.76 11.40 -14.54
N ALA A 5 -4.02 11.68 -14.25
CA ALA A 5 -4.54 13.04 -14.20
C ALA A 5 -4.69 13.51 -12.75
N GLY A 6 -4.28 14.72 -12.48
CA GLY A 6 -4.67 15.46 -11.29
C GLY A 6 -5.50 16.65 -11.70
N VAL A 7 -6.57 16.90 -10.98
CA VAL A 7 -7.55 17.93 -11.31
C VAL A 7 -7.85 18.77 -10.08
N GLU A 8 -7.77 20.08 -10.21
CA GLU A 8 -8.22 21.05 -9.22
C GLU A 8 -9.58 21.61 -9.63
N ILE A 9 -10.53 21.61 -8.70
CA ILE A 9 -11.85 22.21 -8.86
C ILE A 9 -11.82 23.56 -8.15
N GLY A 10 -11.55 24.64 -8.87
CA GLY A 10 -11.53 26.01 -8.34
C GLY A 10 -12.93 26.61 -8.26
N ALA A 11 -13.01 27.94 -8.02
CA ALA A 11 -14.28 28.66 -7.91
C ALA A 11 -15.03 28.71 -9.26
N ASP A 12 -14.34 29.11 -10.30
CA ASP A 12 -14.86 29.35 -11.67
C ASP A 12 -14.07 28.58 -12.74
N ARG A 13 -13.06 27.84 -12.36
CA ARG A 13 -12.15 27.12 -13.25
C ARG A 13 -11.78 25.75 -12.73
N VAL A 14 -11.61 24.85 -13.67
CA VAL A 14 -10.99 23.54 -13.43
C VAL A 14 -9.62 23.55 -14.11
N ARG A 15 -8.60 23.20 -13.34
CA ARG A 15 -7.22 23.03 -13.85
C ARG A 15 -6.83 21.58 -13.75
N ALA A 16 -6.29 21.04 -14.83
CA ALA A 16 -5.86 19.65 -14.85
C ALA A 16 -4.40 19.53 -15.32
N VAL A 17 -3.69 18.60 -14.71
CA VAL A 17 -2.34 18.18 -15.12
C VAL A 17 -2.39 16.70 -15.45
N VAL A 18 -2.03 16.34 -16.66
CA VAL A 18 -1.87 14.95 -17.08
C VAL A 18 -0.40 14.61 -17.15
N ARG A 19 0.04 13.74 -16.24
CA ARG A 19 1.41 13.23 -16.23
C ARG A 19 1.47 11.94 -17.02
N ARG A 20 2.18 11.97 -18.15
CA ARG A 20 2.40 10.81 -19.02
C ARG A 20 3.61 9.98 -18.57
N ARG A 21 3.71 8.76 -19.08
CA ARG A 21 4.89 7.90 -18.87
C ARG A 21 6.11 8.61 -19.47
N GLY A 22 7.19 8.77 -18.66
CA GLY A 22 8.35 9.57 -19.06
C GLY A 22 8.40 10.96 -18.41
N GLY A 23 7.39 11.33 -17.59
CA GLY A 23 7.42 12.57 -16.81
C GLY A 23 6.87 13.80 -17.51
N THR A 24 6.46 13.69 -18.79
CA THR A 24 5.87 14.82 -19.53
C THR A 24 4.56 15.26 -18.88
N LEU A 25 4.42 16.56 -18.65
CA LEU A 25 3.24 17.20 -18.10
C LEU A 25 2.47 17.93 -19.22
N HIS A 26 1.17 17.73 -19.25
CA HIS A 26 0.25 18.48 -20.10
C HIS A 26 -0.76 19.16 -19.20
N THR A 27 -1.00 20.44 -19.42
CA THR A 27 -1.89 21.29 -18.63
C THR A 27 -3.15 21.62 -19.42
N TYR A 28 -4.28 21.65 -18.71
CA TYR A 28 -5.58 22.02 -19.27
C TYR A 28 -6.29 22.93 -18.28
N GLU A 29 -6.97 23.94 -18.78
CA GLU A 29 -7.81 24.83 -18.00
C GLU A 29 -9.17 24.98 -18.68
N MET A 30 -10.24 24.90 -17.90
CA MET A 30 -11.62 25.03 -18.38
C MET A 30 -12.45 25.83 -17.38
N ALA A 31 -13.50 26.48 -17.85
CA ALA A 31 -14.48 27.10 -16.97
C ALA A 31 -15.23 26.03 -16.16
N PHE A 32 -15.43 26.30 -14.88
CA PHE A 32 -16.20 25.46 -13.98
C PHE A 32 -17.60 26.03 -13.77
N ALA A 33 -18.59 25.18 -13.99
CA ALA A 33 -19.99 25.45 -13.65
C ALA A 33 -20.59 24.14 -13.13
N PRO A 34 -21.09 24.10 -11.88
CA PRO A 34 -21.58 22.86 -11.25
C PRO A 34 -22.71 22.17 -12.04
N ASP A 35 -23.56 22.95 -12.69
CA ASP A 35 -24.68 22.49 -13.54
C ASP A 35 -24.22 21.84 -14.85
N ARG A 36 -22.99 22.10 -15.29
CA ARG A 36 -22.40 21.57 -16.54
C ARG A 36 -21.19 20.68 -16.30
N LEU A 37 -21.09 20.10 -15.10
CA LEU A 37 -19.94 19.30 -14.67
C LEU A 37 -19.64 18.12 -15.60
N ASN A 38 -20.65 17.36 -16.02
CA ASN A 38 -20.47 16.19 -16.89
C ASN A 38 -19.99 16.61 -18.29
N ASP A 39 -20.51 17.69 -18.86
CA ASP A 39 -20.08 18.21 -20.16
C ASP A 39 -18.61 18.66 -20.10
N MET A 40 -18.25 19.35 -19.04
CA MET A 40 -16.87 19.80 -18.80
C MET A 40 -15.91 18.60 -18.67
N VAL A 41 -16.29 17.56 -17.92
CA VAL A 41 -15.47 16.34 -17.78
C VAL A 41 -15.32 15.63 -19.13
N ALA A 42 -16.39 15.53 -19.94
CA ALA A 42 -16.33 14.94 -21.27
C ALA A 42 -15.38 15.73 -22.19
N GLN A 43 -15.46 17.07 -22.18
CA GLN A 43 -14.55 17.93 -22.96
C GLN A 43 -13.09 17.77 -22.50
N LEU A 44 -12.84 17.74 -21.20
CA LEU A 44 -11.51 17.52 -20.62
C LEU A 44 -10.97 16.15 -21.01
N ALA A 45 -11.80 15.11 -20.94
CA ALA A 45 -11.44 13.76 -21.34
C ALA A 45 -11.10 13.65 -22.83
N ALA A 46 -11.86 14.35 -23.68
CA ALA A 46 -11.59 14.42 -25.10
C ALA A 46 -10.26 15.14 -25.41
N ALA A 47 -9.99 16.27 -24.76
CA ALA A 47 -8.77 17.04 -24.93
C ALA A 47 -7.53 16.34 -24.39
N ALA A 48 -7.64 15.75 -23.20
CA ALA A 48 -6.53 15.11 -22.50
C ALA A 48 -6.28 13.66 -22.95
N GLY A 49 -7.28 13.00 -23.53
CA GLY A 49 -7.27 11.58 -23.89
C GLY A 49 -7.32 10.63 -22.67
N GLY A 50 -7.18 9.34 -22.93
CA GLY A 50 -7.30 8.32 -21.88
C GLY A 50 -6.21 8.41 -20.81
N VAL A 51 -6.61 8.31 -19.55
CA VAL A 51 -5.75 8.22 -18.36
C VAL A 51 -6.06 6.96 -17.57
N ARG A 52 -5.14 6.52 -16.73
CA ARG A 52 -5.31 5.32 -15.91
C ARG A 52 -6.11 5.61 -14.62
N SER A 53 -5.98 6.80 -14.10
CA SER A 53 -6.61 7.23 -12.86
C SER A 53 -6.62 8.75 -12.73
N VAL A 54 -7.56 9.25 -11.93
CA VAL A 54 -7.75 10.65 -11.63
C VAL A 54 -7.58 10.88 -10.12
N GLY A 55 -6.87 11.95 -9.74
CA GLY A 55 -6.88 12.53 -8.41
C GLY A 55 -7.58 13.89 -8.46
N LEU A 56 -8.48 14.14 -7.52
CA LEU A 56 -9.23 15.40 -7.43
C LEU A 56 -8.73 16.21 -6.25
N ALA A 57 -8.56 17.50 -6.44
CA ALA A 57 -8.31 18.48 -5.39
C ALA A 57 -9.44 19.50 -5.38
N ILE A 58 -10.16 19.61 -4.28
CA ILE A 58 -11.21 20.60 -4.08
C ILE A 58 -10.56 21.92 -3.70
N GLY A 59 -10.80 22.95 -4.50
CA GLY A 59 -10.21 24.28 -4.37
C GLY A 59 -10.66 25.02 -3.11
N MET A 60 -9.87 26.02 -2.71
CA MET A 60 -10.10 26.80 -1.49
C MET A 60 -11.47 27.48 -1.46
N ALA A 61 -12.04 27.83 -2.61
CA ALA A 61 -13.37 28.46 -2.71
C ALA A 61 -14.48 27.59 -2.10
N HIS A 62 -14.32 26.26 -2.17
CA HIS A 62 -15.30 25.27 -1.71
C HIS A 62 -14.94 24.64 -0.35
N LEU A 63 -13.88 25.13 0.32
CA LEU A 63 -13.40 24.56 1.58
C LEU A 63 -13.77 25.44 2.78
N HIS A 64 -14.15 24.82 3.85
CA HIS A 64 -14.13 25.38 5.20
C HIS A 64 -12.86 24.94 5.90
N VAL A 65 -12.11 25.88 6.44
CA VAL A 65 -10.83 25.62 7.13
C VAL A 65 -10.97 25.92 8.60
N LYS A 66 -10.57 24.99 9.44
CA LYS A 66 -10.63 25.17 10.90
C LYS A 66 -9.37 24.60 11.55
N GLN A 67 -8.72 25.41 12.34
CA GLN A 67 -7.70 24.90 13.25
C GLN A 67 -8.38 24.19 14.42
N VAL A 68 -7.98 22.96 14.71
CA VAL A 68 -8.64 22.11 15.70
C VAL A 68 -7.62 21.57 16.70
N ARG A 69 -8.08 21.38 17.93
CA ARG A 69 -7.33 20.67 18.97
C ARG A 69 -8.17 19.46 19.37
N LEU A 70 -7.78 18.32 18.87
CA LEU A 70 -8.46 17.04 19.11
C LEU A 70 -7.67 16.20 20.10
N PRO A 71 -8.32 15.27 20.81
CA PRO A 71 -7.64 14.34 21.70
C PRO A 71 -6.55 13.54 20.97
N PRO A 72 -5.49 13.08 21.66
CA PRO A 72 -4.39 12.31 21.08
C PRO A 72 -4.78 10.86 20.84
N VAL A 73 -5.75 10.62 19.95
CA VAL A 73 -6.20 9.31 19.50
C VAL A 73 -5.79 9.10 18.05
N ALA A 74 -5.99 7.89 17.52
CA ALA A 74 -5.68 7.55 16.13
C ALA A 74 -6.30 8.55 15.15
N HIS A 75 -5.58 8.85 14.05
CA HIS A 75 -5.99 9.85 13.04
C HIS A 75 -7.42 9.61 12.51
N ASP A 76 -7.78 8.37 12.21
CA ASP A 76 -9.14 8.01 11.78
C ASP A 76 -10.21 8.29 12.84
N ALA A 77 -9.89 8.08 14.13
CA ALA A 77 -10.81 8.40 15.21
C ALA A 77 -11.03 9.91 15.32
N ARG A 78 -9.95 10.71 15.21
CA ARG A 78 -10.03 12.17 15.17
C ARG A 78 -10.87 12.67 13.99
N ARG A 79 -10.66 12.11 12.80
CA ARG A 79 -11.45 12.44 11.61
C ARG A 79 -12.95 12.12 11.83
N ARG A 80 -13.27 10.94 12.41
CA ARG A 80 -14.65 10.56 12.71
C ARG A 80 -15.33 11.53 13.69
N MET A 81 -14.61 12.05 14.69
CA MET A 81 -15.17 13.08 15.58
C MET A 81 -15.65 14.31 14.81
N LEU A 82 -14.95 14.70 13.75
CA LEU A 82 -15.34 15.82 12.89
C LEU A 82 -16.53 15.50 11.98
N THR A 83 -16.75 14.21 11.66
CA THR A 83 -17.85 13.79 10.76
C THR A 83 -19.18 13.57 11.48
N VAL A 84 -19.19 13.38 12.80
CA VAL A 84 -20.42 13.12 13.56
C VAL A 84 -21.29 14.38 13.64
N GLU A 85 -20.69 15.54 13.89
CA GLU A 85 -21.37 16.83 14.00
C GLU A 85 -20.55 17.89 13.24
N PRO A 86 -20.54 17.86 11.90
CA PRO A 86 -19.69 18.74 11.11
C PRO A 86 -20.03 20.23 11.30
N GLU A 87 -21.29 20.58 11.60
CA GLU A 87 -21.75 21.93 11.90
C GLU A 87 -21.10 22.55 13.15
N ARG A 88 -20.60 21.76 14.07
CA ARG A 88 -19.83 22.28 15.23
C ARG A 88 -18.45 22.79 14.82
N TRP A 89 -17.93 22.28 13.75
CA TRP A 89 -16.57 22.55 13.30
C TRP A 89 -16.51 23.48 12.11
N PHE A 90 -17.49 23.39 11.22
CA PHE A 90 -17.57 24.15 9.98
C PHE A 90 -18.86 24.97 9.92
N ALA A 91 -18.82 26.08 9.20
CA ALA A 91 -20.00 26.91 8.97
C ALA A 91 -20.88 26.25 7.87
N VAL A 92 -21.44 25.10 8.17
CA VAL A 92 -22.35 24.35 7.29
C VAL A 92 -23.72 24.20 7.96
N PRO A 93 -24.81 24.15 7.20
CA PRO A 93 -26.13 23.88 7.77
C PRO A 93 -26.19 22.53 8.46
N ALA A 94 -26.94 22.42 9.55
CA ALA A 94 -27.13 21.16 10.26
C ALA A 94 -27.72 20.09 9.35
N GLY A 95 -27.16 18.89 9.40
CA GLY A 95 -27.58 17.75 8.58
C GLY A 95 -27.11 17.79 7.12
N SER A 96 -26.36 18.82 6.70
CA SER A 96 -25.78 18.84 5.35
C SER A 96 -24.69 17.78 5.20
N PRO A 97 -24.69 17.01 4.10
CA PRO A 97 -23.59 16.08 3.83
C PRO A 97 -22.29 16.86 3.70
N THR A 98 -21.33 16.56 4.56
CA THR A 98 -20.04 17.28 4.59
C THR A 98 -18.91 16.26 4.39
N ALA A 99 -18.08 16.50 3.38
CA ALA A 99 -16.83 15.78 3.22
C ALA A 99 -15.79 16.39 4.16
N VAL A 100 -15.14 15.55 4.95
CA VAL A 100 -14.19 15.98 5.98
C VAL A 100 -12.83 15.37 5.76
N SER A 101 -11.81 16.20 5.85
CA SER A 101 -10.41 15.82 5.87
C SER A 101 -9.73 16.38 7.11
N LEU A 102 -8.70 15.70 7.56
CA LEU A 102 -7.79 16.15 8.61
C LEU A 102 -6.38 16.08 8.08
N THR A 103 -5.58 17.12 8.28
CA THR A 103 -4.17 17.09 7.90
C THR A 103 -3.42 15.97 8.63
N PRO A 104 -2.32 15.42 8.08
CA PRO A 104 -1.58 14.33 8.72
C PRO A 104 -1.15 14.65 10.16
N ASN A 105 -0.84 15.91 10.46
CA ASN A 105 -0.51 16.37 11.83
C ASN A 105 -1.74 16.42 12.75
N GLY A 106 -2.94 16.45 12.17
CA GLY A 106 -4.18 16.50 12.93
C GLY A 106 -4.55 17.85 13.51
N ASP A 107 -3.90 18.94 13.06
CA ASP A 107 -4.09 20.29 13.60
C ASP A 107 -5.06 21.13 12.77
N ILE A 108 -5.29 20.78 11.50
CA ILE A 108 -6.16 21.49 10.58
C ILE A 108 -7.23 20.55 10.05
N ALA A 109 -8.47 20.90 10.28
CA ALA A 109 -9.64 20.25 9.70
C ALA A 109 -10.10 21.03 8.47
N LEU A 110 -10.43 20.30 7.42
CA LEU A 110 -10.89 20.82 6.14
C LEU A 110 -12.24 20.17 5.84
N GLY A 111 -13.25 20.99 5.62
CA GLY A 111 -14.60 20.56 5.28
C GLY A 111 -14.99 21.08 3.90
N ALA A 112 -15.77 20.31 3.16
CA ALA A 112 -16.37 20.72 1.89
C ALA A 112 -17.83 20.24 1.80
N ASP A 113 -18.62 20.86 0.95
CA ASP A 113 -19.94 20.34 0.62
C ASP A 113 -19.82 18.91 0.05
N GLY A 114 -20.39 17.94 0.76
CA GLY A 114 -20.34 16.53 0.38
C GLY A 114 -21.05 16.24 -0.94
N ALA A 115 -22.13 16.98 -1.25
CA ALA A 115 -22.85 16.82 -2.50
C ALA A 115 -21.97 17.23 -3.69
N LEU A 116 -21.25 18.35 -3.58
CA LEU A 116 -20.29 18.77 -4.61
C LEU A 116 -19.17 17.74 -4.77
N VAL A 117 -18.60 17.27 -3.66
CA VAL A 117 -17.50 16.29 -3.66
C VAL A 117 -17.93 14.98 -4.31
N ASP A 118 -19.12 14.47 -3.95
CA ASP A 118 -19.67 13.23 -4.53
C ASP A 118 -20.00 13.40 -6.02
N ALA A 119 -20.57 14.55 -6.41
CA ALA A 119 -20.85 14.86 -7.81
C ALA A 119 -19.57 14.91 -8.64
N CYS A 120 -18.53 15.60 -8.17
CA CYS A 120 -17.23 15.64 -8.84
C CYS A 120 -16.61 14.23 -8.94
N ALA A 121 -16.62 13.48 -7.86
CA ALA A 121 -16.06 12.12 -7.87
C ALA A 121 -16.80 11.21 -8.86
N THR A 122 -18.12 11.32 -8.95
CA THR A 122 -18.95 10.56 -9.87
C THR A 122 -18.69 10.96 -11.33
N ALA A 123 -18.72 12.26 -11.63
CA ALA A 123 -18.49 12.76 -12.99
C ALA A 123 -17.09 12.38 -13.50
N PHE A 124 -16.04 12.57 -12.69
CA PHE A 124 -14.69 12.22 -13.11
C PHE A 124 -14.44 10.71 -13.19
N ALA A 125 -15.25 9.88 -12.52
CA ALA A 125 -15.19 8.42 -12.63
C ALA A 125 -15.57 7.93 -14.05
N GLU A 126 -16.34 8.71 -14.81
CA GLU A 126 -16.64 8.44 -16.23
C GLU A 126 -15.39 8.55 -17.13
N TRP A 127 -14.46 9.43 -16.78
CA TRP A 127 -13.19 9.55 -17.49
C TRP A 127 -12.21 8.45 -17.12
N ALA A 128 -11.97 8.26 -15.80
CA ALA A 128 -11.14 7.20 -15.29
C ALA A 128 -11.38 7.02 -13.77
N PRO A 129 -11.00 5.86 -13.19
CA PRO A 129 -11.18 5.60 -11.76
C PRO A 129 -10.59 6.72 -10.90
N VAL A 130 -11.43 7.36 -10.10
CA VAL A 130 -11.02 8.35 -9.11
C VAL A 130 -10.33 7.61 -7.96
N ARG A 131 -9.06 7.90 -7.72
CA ARG A 131 -8.24 7.24 -6.71
C ARG A 131 -8.09 8.06 -5.44
N ARG A 132 -8.27 9.36 -5.54
CA ARG A 132 -8.12 10.29 -4.42
C ARG A 132 -9.02 11.51 -4.62
N VAL A 133 -9.62 11.96 -3.55
CA VAL A 133 -10.27 13.27 -3.46
C VAL A 133 -9.71 13.96 -2.22
N GLU A 134 -9.16 15.13 -2.37
CA GLU A 134 -8.47 15.83 -1.29
C GLU A 134 -8.70 17.34 -1.34
N ALA A 135 -8.26 18.05 -0.33
CA ALA A 135 -8.30 19.50 -0.31
C ALA A 135 -7.10 20.11 -1.05
N ALA A 136 -7.29 21.17 -1.80
CA ALA A 136 -6.24 21.87 -2.55
C ALA A 136 -5.00 22.23 -1.70
N PRO A 137 -5.11 22.68 -0.43
CA PRO A 137 -3.94 22.93 0.43
C PRO A 137 -3.07 21.68 0.63
N VAL A 138 -3.69 20.51 0.76
CA VAL A 138 -2.97 19.24 0.96
C VAL A 138 -2.27 18.80 -0.34
N ALA A 139 -2.97 18.93 -1.47
CA ALA A 139 -2.41 18.65 -2.79
C ALA A 139 -1.21 19.56 -3.09
N LEU A 140 -1.37 20.88 -2.86
CA LEU A 140 -0.28 21.85 -3.07
C LEU A 140 0.91 21.55 -2.18
N ALA A 141 0.69 21.30 -0.90
CA ALA A 141 1.76 20.96 0.04
C ALA A 141 2.56 19.73 -0.42
N ARG A 142 1.88 18.71 -0.95
CA ARG A 142 2.53 17.52 -1.53
C ARG A 142 3.35 17.85 -2.76
N ALA A 143 2.80 18.65 -3.68
CA ALA A 143 3.51 19.06 -4.89
C ALA A 143 4.78 19.83 -4.56
N LEU A 144 4.68 20.82 -3.67
CA LEU A 144 5.80 21.63 -3.23
C LEU A 144 6.88 20.80 -2.48
N ASN A 145 6.44 19.89 -1.61
CA ASN A 145 7.35 18.98 -0.92
C ASN A 145 8.09 18.06 -1.91
N ALA A 146 7.41 17.55 -2.91
CA ALA A 146 8.01 16.73 -3.98
C ALA A 146 9.02 17.54 -4.82
N ALA A 147 8.81 18.84 -4.97
CA ALA A 147 9.73 19.78 -5.63
C ALA A 147 10.89 20.25 -4.71
N GLY A 148 10.93 19.81 -3.45
CA GLY A 148 11.98 20.20 -2.48
C GLY A 148 11.67 21.46 -1.66
N HIS A 149 10.51 22.10 -1.87
CA HIS A 149 10.08 23.28 -1.09
C HIS A 149 9.47 22.84 0.24
N ARG A 150 10.30 22.45 1.20
CA ARG A 150 9.84 21.88 2.48
C ARG A 150 9.37 22.94 3.48
N SER A 151 9.88 24.18 3.40
CA SER A 151 9.50 25.30 4.26
C SER A 151 9.23 26.50 3.37
N THR A 152 7.97 26.82 3.14
CA THR A 152 7.57 27.88 2.22
C THR A 152 6.15 28.36 2.51
N THR A 153 5.83 29.57 2.04
CA THR A 153 4.48 30.11 1.97
C THR A 153 4.03 30.11 0.52
N ALA A 154 2.81 29.68 0.25
CA ALA A 154 2.25 29.70 -1.09
C ALA A 154 0.80 30.19 -1.08
N ALA A 155 0.40 30.80 -2.19
CA ALA A 155 -0.96 31.27 -2.42
C ALA A 155 -1.77 30.23 -3.20
N LEU A 156 -3.07 30.17 -2.89
CA LEU A 156 -4.09 29.38 -3.54
C LEU A 156 -5.23 30.29 -4.00
N ASP A 157 -5.77 30.00 -5.17
CA ASP A 157 -6.97 30.63 -5.65
C ASP A 157 -8.16 30.27 -4.75
N ALA A 158 -8.80 31.26 -4.15
CA ALA A 158 -9.98 31.11 -3.28
C ALA A 158 -11.21 31.81 -3.85
N GLY A 159 -11.14 32.32 -5.08
CA GLY A 159 -12.19 33.08 -5.76
C GLY A 159 -11.80 34.53 -5.99
N SER A 160 -12.72 35.32 -6.55
CA SER A 160 -12.43 36.65 -7.08
C SER A 160 -11.95 37.69 -6.08
N ALA A 161 -12.25 37.52 -4.78
CA ALA A 161 -11.93 38.49 -3.74
C ALA A 161 -11.03 37.94 -2.62
N GLU A 162 -10.76 36.67 -2.63
CA GLU A 162 -10.02 35.96 -1.58
C GLU A 162 -8.86 35.18 -2.13
N VAL A 163 -7.81 35.06 -1.32
CA VAL A 163 -6.63 34.22 -1.57
C VAL A 163 -6.46 33.27 -0.40
N GLY A 164 -6.31 32.01 -0.69
CA GLY A 164 -5.87 31.03 0.29
C GLY A 164 -4.36 31.15 0.52
N LEU A 165 -3.92 31.15 1.75
CA LEU A 165 -2.52 31.14 2.12
C LEU A 165 -2.20 29.85 2.86
N ILE A 166 -1.16 29.16 2.44
CA ILE A 166 -0.62 28.00 3.14
C ILE A 166 0.80 28.29 3.61
N GLU A 167 1.12 27.81 4.78
CA GLU A 167 2.48 27.80 5.30
C GLU A 167 2.90 26.36 5.57
N MET A 168 4.07 26.01 5.03
CA MET A 168 4.68 24.70 5.23
C MET A 168 5.94 24.85 6.06
N HIS A 169 6.17 23.88 6.91
CA HIS A 169 7.40 23.75 7.67
C HIS A 169 7.82 22.26 7.73
N ASP A 170 9.05 21.98 7.35
CA ASP A 170 9.60 20.62 7.25
C ASP A 170 8.76 19.66 6.41
N GLY A 171 8.16 20.15 5.33
CA GLY A 171 7.31 19.37 4.44
C GLY A 171 5.90 19.14 4.97
N ALA A 172 5.57 19.64 6.16
CA ALA A 172 4.26 19.54 6.77
C ALA A 172 3.46 20.85 6.63
N LEU A 173 2.18 20.72 6.32
CA LEU A 173 1.25 21.84 6.28
C LEU A 173 0.97 22.30 7.73
N ARG A 174 1.32 23.54 8.05
CA ARG A 174 1.18 24.13 9.39
C ARG A 174 0.02 25.08 9.51
N THR A 175 -0.21 25.90 8.48
CA THR A 175 -1.23 26.92 8.49
C THR A 175 -1.97 26.89 7.16
N VAL A 176 -3.28 27.03 7.22
CA VAL A 176 -4.14 27.31 6.08
C VAL A 176 -5.08 28.42 6.50
N ARG A 177 -5.08 29.54 5.78
CA ARG A 177 -5.94 30.66 6.07
C ARG A 177 -6.46 31.31 4.79
N ARG A 178 -7.58 32.00 4.89
CA ARG A 178 -8.07 32.89 3.84
C ARG A 178 -7.71 34.33 4.19
N ALA A 179 -7.36 35.09 3.18
CA ALA A 179 -7.15 36.52 3.27
C ALA A 179 -7.87 37.20 2.12
N ARG A 180 -8.36 38.43 2.31
CA ARG A 180 -8.84 39.22 1.19
C ARG A 180 -7.65 39.64 0.34
N ALA A 181 -7.79 39.54 -0.98
CA ALA A 181 -6.70 39.92 -1.89
C ALA A 181 -6.26 41.38 -1.69
N ALA A 182 -7.23 42.28 -1.35
CA ALA A 182 -6.98 43.67 -1.06
C ALA A 182 -6.18 43.96 0.23
N ASP A 183 -6.19 43.01 1.19
CA ASP A 183 -5.47 43.13 2.47
C ASP A 183 -4.02 42.64 2.38
N LEU A 184 -3.63 42.05 1.26
CA LEU A 184 -2.27 41.56 1.02
C LEU A 184 -1.40 42.70 0.43
N VAL A 185 -0.37 43.11 1.15
CA VAL A 185 0.62 44.10 0.67
C VAL A 185 1.39 43.58 -0.55
N ALA A 186 1.59 42.24 -0.62
CA ALA A 186 2.04 41.50 -1.80
C ALA A 186 1.51 40.08 -1.69
N SER A 187 0.91 39.58 -2.77
CA SER A 187 0.58 38.14 -2.83
C SER A 187 1.88 37.36 -2.85
N PRO A 188 2.11 36.41 -1.91
CA PRO A 188 3.32 35.61 -1.96
C PRO A 188 3.37 34.85 -3.30
N ALA A 189 4.49 34.99 -4.00
CA ALA A 189 4.71 34.24 -5.22
C ALA A 189 4.73 32.74 -4.86
N SER A 190 3.80 31.98 -5.42
CA SER A 190 3.79 30.54 -5.24
C SER A 190 4.95 29.93 -6.00
N PRO A 191 5.82 29.14 -5.35
CA PRO A 191 6.88 28.46 -6.06
C PRO A 191 6.27 27.42 -7.02
N SER A 192 6.93 27.21 -8.17
CA SER A 192 6.52 26.18 -9.11
C SER A 192 6.81 24.79 -8.54
N ALA A 193 5.88 23.88 -8.68
CA ALA A 193 6.03 22.50 -8.22
C ALA A 193 6.77 21.59 -9.22
N ALA A 194 7.08 22.09 -10.42
CA ALA A 194 7.90 21.39 -11.40
C ALA A 194 8.57 22.39 -12.36
N PRO A 195 9.73 22.09 -12.92
CA PRO A 195 10.38 22.93 -13.91
C PRO A 195 9.47 23.20 -15.12
N GLY A 196 9.29 24.49 -15.48
CA GLY A 196 8.48 24.91 -16.60
C GLY A 196 6.96 24.78 -16.39
N LEU A 197 6.49 24.37 -15.25
CA LEU A 197 5.07 24.35 -14.89
C LEU A 197 4.66 25.71 -14.32
N ASP A 198 3.56 26.28 -14.84
CA ASP A 198 2.95 27.44 -14.22
C ASP A 198 2.50 27.10 -12.79
N PRO A 199 2.85 27.91 -11.77
CA PRO A 199 2.48 27.69 -10.37
C PRO A 199 0.96 27.46 -10.15
N THR A 200 0.11 28.00 -10.99
CA THR A 200 -1.36 27.82 -10.91
C THR A 200 -1.79 26.35 -11.09
N PHE A 201 -0.96 25.52 -11.73
CA PHE A 201 -1.21 24.09 -11.89
C PHE A 201 -0.58 23.21 -10.81
N SER A 202 0.09 23.81 -9.82
CA SER A 202 0.78 23.04 -8.77
C SER A 202 -0.16 22.19 -7.92
N VAL A 203 -1.39 22.68 -7.68
CA VAL A 203 -2.44 21.91 -6.98
C VAL A 203 -2.82 20.66 -7.78
N ALA A 204 -3.11 20.83 -9.05
CA ALA A 204 -3.46 19.74 -9.94
C ALA A 204 -2.30 18.71 -10.08
N LEU A 205 -1.04 19.18 -10.13
CA LEU A 205 0.11 18.29 -10.09
C LEU A 205 0.17 17.51 -8.77
N GLY A 206 -0.10 18.15 -7.64
CA GLY A 206 -0.15 17.51 -6.33
C GLY A 206 -1.20 16.39 -6.27
N ALA A 207 -2.37 16.63 -6.84
CA ALA A 207 -3.41 15.61 -6.98
C ALA A 207 -2.97 14.45 -7.89
N ALA A 208 -2.17 14.71 -8.94
CA ALA A 208 -1.65 13.70 -9.85
C ALA A 208 -0.56 12.80 -9.24
N ILE A 209 0.15 13.23 -8.20
CA ILE A 209 1.22 12.46 -7.54
C ILE A 209 0.77 11.78 -6.24
N GLY A 210 -0.43 12.04 -5.76
CA GLY A 210 -0.95 11.59 -4.46
C GLY A 210 -1.54 10.18 -4.46
N PHE A 211 -0.95 9.21 -5.17
CA PHE A 211 -1.52 7.85 -5.30
C PHE A 211 -0.84 6.80 -4.40
N ASP A 212 -0.24 7.20 -3.32
CA ASP A 212 0.49 6.34 -2.36
C ASP A 212 -0.39 5.39 -1.52
N GLY A 213 -1.71 5.45 -1.70
CA GLY A 213 -2.66 4.53 -1.06
C GLY A 213 -3.01 4.88 0.39
N THR A 214 -2.46 5.95 0.96
CA THR A 214 -2.88 6.44 2.28
C THR A 214 -4.21 7.19 2.18
N VAL A 215 -5.04 7.05 3.19
CA VAL A 215 -6.34 7.77 3.29
C VAL A 215 -6.15 9.14 3.94
N ASP A 216 -4.97 9.37 4.51
CA ASP A 216 -4.67 10.61 5.23
C ASP A 216 -4.76 11.83 4.30
N GLY A 217 -5.46 12.85 4.75
CA GLY A 217 -5.69 14.07 4.00
C GLY A 217 -6.76 13.97 2.90
N MET A 218 -7.44 12.83 2.72
CA MET A 218 -8.56 12.72 1.79
C MET A 218 -9.81 13.40 2.33
N LEU A 219 -10.53 14.10 1.45
CA LEU A 219 -11.89 14.58 1.69
C LEU A 219 -12.86 13.41 1.45
N LEU A 220 -13.42 12.89 2.53
CA LEU A 220 -14.26 11.72 2.47
C LEU A 220 -15.69 12.05 2.90
N THR A 221 -16.64 11.73 2.04
CA THR A 221 -18.04 11.54 2.40
C THR A 221 -18.23 10.08 2.85
N PRO A 222 -19.30 9.75 3.58
CA PRO A 222 -19.63 8.37 3.90
C PRO A 222 -19.78 7.46 2.67
N THR A 223 -20.17 8.03 1.53
CA THR A 223 -20.30 7.33 0.25
C THR A 223 -18.94 6.98 -0.34
N LEU A 224 -18.05 7.97 -0.44
CA LEU A 224 -16.70 7.78 -0.94
C LEU A 224 -15.87 6.87 -0.04
N GLU A 225 -15.98 7.01 1.28
CA GLU A 225 -15.27 6.14 2.23
C GLU A 225 -15.62 4.66 2.00
N ARG A 226 -16.92 4.34 1.87
CA ARG A 226 -17.37 2.98 1.54
C ARG A 226 -16.84 2.50 0.19
N GLY A 227 -16.84 3.37 -0.81
CA GLY A 227 -16.31 3.09 -2.14
C GLY A 227 -14.80 2.76 -2.11
N PHE A 228 -13.99 3.59 -1.45
CA PHE A 228 -12.55 3.38 -1.35
C PHE A 228 -12.19 2.13 -0.53
N VAL A 229 -12.87 1.91 0.60
CA VAL A 229 -12.67 0.71 1.44
C VAL A 229 -13.02 -0.55 0.67
N SER A 230 -14.15 -0.57 -0.05
CA SER A 230 -14.58 -1.71 -0.85
C SER A 230 -13.63 -1.99 -2.02
N ALA A 231 -13.15 -0.94 -2.71
CA ALA A 231 -12.17 -1.06 -3.78
C ALA A 231 -10.82 -1.61 -3.28
N ARG A 232 -10.35 -1.13 -2.12
CA ARG A 232 -9.13 -1.63 -1.49
C ARG A 232 -9.26 -3.09 -1.08
N ARG A 233 -10.38 -3.46 -0.46
CA ARG A 233 -10.66 -4.86 -0.07
C ARG A 233 -10.70 -5.77 -1.30
N ARG A 234 -11.38 -5.35 -2.38
CA ARG A 234 -11.43 -6.10 -3.64
C ARG A 234 -10.05 -6.29 -4.25
N ASN A 235 -9.22 -5.25 -4.28
CA ASN A 235 -7.85 -5.35 -4.78
C ASN A 235 -7.01 -6.31 -3.93
N LEU A 236 -7.10 -6.27 -2.60
CA LEU A 236 -6.41 -7.20 -1.71
C LEU A 236 -6.85 -8.65 -1.97
N ILE A 237 -8.16 -8.90 -2.14
CA ILE A 237 -8.68 -10.23 -2.48
C ILE A 237 -8.15 -10.68 -3.84
N MET A 238 -8.16 -9.82 -4.86
CA MET A 238 -7.62 -10.15 -6.17
C MET A 238 -6.13 -10.51 -6.12
N TRP A 239 -5.33 -9.73 -5.40
CA TRP A 239 -3.91 -10.01 -5.25
C TRP A 239 -3.64 -11.30 -4.46
N SER A 240 -4.42 -11.56 -3.39
CA SER A 240 -4.30 -12.81 -2.64
C SER A 240 -4.71 -14.03 -3.47
N CYS A 241 -5.76 -13.94 -4.28
CA CYS A 241 -6.16 -14.99 -5.23
C CYS A 241 -5.08 -15.21 -6.31
N ALA A 242 -4.51 -14.13 -6.86
CA ALA A 242 -3.42 -14.23 -7.85
C ALA A 242 -2.16 -14.86 -7.25
N ALA A 243 -1.80 -14.49 -6.02
CA ALA A 243 -0.68 -15.10 -5.30
C ALA A 243 -0.93 -16.59 -5.02
N ALA A 244 -2.13 -16.95 -4.57
CA ALA A 244 -2.50 -18.35 -4.34
C ALA A 244 -2.46 -19.18 -5.65
N ALA A 245 -2.97 -18.61 -6.76
CA ALA A 245 -2.89 -19.25 -8.07
C ALA A 245 -1.44 -19.47 -8.55
N ALA A 246 -0.57 -18.47 -8.33
CA ALA A 246 0.84 -18.58 -8.66
C ALA A 246 1.53 -19.68 -7.85
N VAL A 247 1.26 -19.75 -6.54
CA VAL A 247 1.80 -20.83 -5.69
C VAL A 247 1.31 -22.21 -6.14
N LEU A 248 0.01 -22.34 -6.44
CA LEU A 248 -0.55 -23.58 -6.95
C LEU A 248 0.09 -23.99 -8.29
N THR A 249 0.33 -23.04 -9.19
CA THR A 249 1.00 -23.31 -10.47
C THR A 249 2.43 -23.82 -10.26
N VAL A 250 3.19 -23.23 -9.33
CA VAL A 250 4.54 -23.68 -9.00
C VAL A 250 4.53 -25.06 -8.39
N VAL A 251 3.64 -25.34 -7.44
CA VAL A 251 3.53 -26.67 -6.81
C VAL A 251 3.13 -27.73 -7.84
N PHE A 252 2.17 -27.42 -8.72
CA PHE A 252 1.72 -28.35 -9.75
C PHE A 252 2.81 -28.61 -10.80
N SER A 253 3.53 -27.56 -11.24
CA SER A 253 4.64 -27.73 -12.18
C SER A 253 5.80 -28.52 -11.59
N ALA A 254 6.11 -28.33 -10.31
CA ALA A 254 7.12 -29.13 -9.61
C ALA A 254 6.70 -30.61 -9.50
N GLY A 255 5.42 -30.88 -9.23
CA GLY A 255 4.84 -32.24 -9.23
C GLY A 255 4.99 -32.94 -10.58
N LEU A 256 4.57 -32.26 -11.66
CA LEU A 256 4.68 -32.80 -13.03
C LEU A 256 6.16 -33.04 -13.47
N SER A 257 7.05 -32.15 -13.06
CA SER A 257 8.48 -32.29 -13.34
C SER A 257 9.08 -33.50 -12.64
N ARG A 258 8.65 -33.77 -11.40
CA ARG A 258 9.06 -34.94 -10.64
C ARG A 258 8.57 -36.23 -11.27
N GLU A 259 7.30 -36.30 -11.70
CA GLU A 259 6.76 -37.48 -12.39
C GLU A 259 7.47 -37.77 -13.72
N ARG A 260 7.76 -36.73 -14.51
CA ARG A 260 8.53 -36.87 -15.75
C ARG A 260 9.96 -37.39 -15.50
N LEU A 261 10.60 -36.87 -14.43
CA LEU A 261 11.94 -37.34 -14.06
C LEU A 261 11.93 -38.82 -13.62
N LEU A 262 10.94 -39.21 -12.83
CA LEU A 262 10.77 -40.60 -12.38
C LEU A 262 10.53 -41.55 -13.58
N SER A 263 9.63 -41.18 -14.49
CA SER A 263 9.33 -41.98 -15.68
C SER A 263 10.54 -42.08 -16.64
N ALA A 264 11.36 -41.03 -16.76
CA ALA A 264 12.60 -41.05 -17.53
C ALA A 264 13.63 -42.02 -16.91
N ILE A 265 13.81 -41.98 -15.59
CA ILE A 265 14.71 -42.86 -14.86
C ILE A 265 14.25 -44.34 -14.96
N GLU A 266 12.92 -44.58 -14.83
CA GLU A 266 12.37 -45.93 -14.99
C GLU A 266 12.58 -46.50 -16.41
N THR A 267 12.43 -45.67 -17.44
CA THR A 267 12.68 -46.06 -18.83
C THR A 267 14.18 -46.36 -19.10
N GLU A 268 15.07 -45.55 -18.56
CA GLU A 268 16.52 -45.81 -18.64
C GLU A 268 16.91 -47.06 -17.87
N LEU A 269 16.35 -47.28 -16.69
CA LEU A 269 16.62 -48.47 -15.88
C LEU A 269 16.08 -49.73 -16.55
N ALA A 270 14.92 -49.68 -17.20
CA ALA A 270 14.37 -50.76 -17.97
C ALA A 270 15.20 -51.07 -19.24
N SER A 271 15.79 -50.06 -19.87
CA SER A 271 16.68 -50.21 -21.02
C SER A 271 18.02 -50.82 -20.59
N ALA A 272 18.62 -50.33 -19.50
CA ALA A 272 19.84 -50.86 -18.93
C ALA A 272 19.72 -52.33 -18.47
N ARG A 273 18.57 -52.69 -17.85
CA ARG A 273 18.27 -54.10 -17.48
C ARG A 273 18.10 -55.01 -18.68
N ARG A 274 17.55 -54.51 -19.79
CA ARG A 274 17.48 -55.29 -21.05
C ARG A 274 18.87 -55.50 -21.66
N GLN A 275 19.72 -54.48 -21.66
CA GLN A 275 21.11 -54.61 -22.16
C GLN A 275 21.98 -55.49 -21.27
N ALA A 276 21.77 -55.47 -19.93
CA ALA A 276 22.50 -56.33 -19.00
C ALA A 276 22.19 -57.85 -19.15
N ARG A 277 20.96 -58.15 -19.64
CA ARG A 277 20.59 -59.57 -19.93
C ARG A 277 21.25 -60.15 -21.18
N THR A 278 21.83 -59.30 -22.03
CA THR A 278 22.44 -59.74 -23.31
C THR A 278 23.97 -59.79 -23.30
N GLY A 279 24.66 -59.47 -22.19
CA GLY A 279 26.11 -59.51 -22.14
C GLY A 279 26.69 -59.59 -20.73
N SER A 280 27.57 -60.56 -20.49
CA SER A 280 28.20 -60.81 -19.19
C SER A 280 29.10 -59.67 -18.61
N GLY A 281 29.40 -58.64 -19.40
CA GLY A 281 30.16 -57.47 -18.94
C GLY A 281 29.30 -56.38 -18.30
N LEU A 282 27.99 -56.48 -18.39
CA LEU A 282 27.05 -55.45 -17.91
C LEU A 282 26.49 -55.72 -16.50
N ALA A 283 26.68 -56.97 -16.00
CA ALA A 283 26.26 -57.34 -14.65
C ALA A 283 26.96 -56.49 -13.54
N LEU A 284 28.24 -56.17 -13.77
CA LEU A 284 29.00 -55.31 -12.84
C LEU A 284 28.53 -53.85 -12.83
N ARG A 285 28.06 -53.34 -13.97
CA ARG A 285 27.52 -52.00 -14.08
C ARG A 285 26.13 -51.90 -13.47
N ALA A 286 25.27 -52.92 -13.61
CA ALA A 286 23.96 -52.98 -12.95
C ALA A 286 24.10 -53.00 -11.41
N MET A 287 25.10 -53.73 -10.88
CA MET A 287 25.41 -53.75 -9.44
C MET A 287 25.91 -52.39 -8.92
N SER A 288 26.60 -51.56 -9.73
CA SER A 288 27.02 -50.22 -9.31
C SER A 288 25.83 -49.26 -9.27
N ILE A 289 24.92 -49.33 -10.23
CA ILE A 289 23.72 -48.53 -10.30
C ILE A 289 22.74 -48.88 -9.16
N ASP A 290 22.56 -50.15 -8.87
CA ASP A 290 21.73 -50.56 -7.72
C ASP A 290 22.34 -50.11 -6.38
N ARG A 291 23.65 -50.02 -6.27
CA ARG A 291 24.33 -49.50 -5.09
C ARG A 291 24.18 -47.97 -4.97
N GLU A 292 24.24 -47.25 -6.07
CA GLU A 292 23.97 -45.80 -6.10
C GLU A 292 22.51 -45.48 -5.79
N LEU A 293 21.55 -46.24 -6.33
CA LEU A 293 20.14 -46.11 -6.02
C LEU A 293 19.83 -46.40 -4.55
N ALA A 294 20.44 -47.42 -3.97
CA ALA A 294 20.34 -47.74 -2.56
C ALA A 294 20.91 -46.60 -1.68
N ALA A 295 22.01 -45.98 -2.10
CA ALA A 295 22.59 -44.82 -1.41
C ALA A 295 21.69 -43.57 -1.47
N ILE A 296 21.05 -43.34 -2.62
CA ILE A 296 20.07 -42.22 -2.78
C ILE A 296 18.83 -42.49 -1.93
N THR A 297 18.31 -43.72 -1.93
CA THR A 297 17.10 -44.07 -1.15
C THR A 297 17.37 -43.98 0.36
N THR A 298 18.54 -44.41 0.83
CA THR A 298 18.91 -44.22 2.24
C THR A 298 19.12 -42.77 2.61
N THR A 299 19.62 -41.95 1.69
CA THR A 299 19.79 -40.48 1.95
C THR A 299 18.45 -39.73 1.99
N THR A 300 17.46 -40.18 1.24
CA THR A 300 16.10 -39.57 1.24
C THR A 300 15.23 -40.09 2.38
N SER A 301 15.37 -41.34 2.80
CA SER A 301 14.60 -41.93 3.90
C SER A 301 15.12 -41.53 5.30
N THR A 302 16.33 -41.03 5.41
CA THR A 302 16.91 -40.50 6.67
C THR A 302 16.61 -39.01 6.88
N ARG A 303 16.02 -38.30 5.92
CA ARG A 303 15.58 -36.94 6.14
C ARG A 303 14.14 -36.96 6.65
N PRO A 304 13.90 -36.38 7.85
CA PRO A 304 12.54 -36.24 8.34
C PRO A 304 11.71 -35.45 7.33
N ASP A 305 10.45 -35.86 7.14
CA ASP A 305 9.54 -35.19 6.23
C ASP A 305 9.36 -33.73 6.66
N VAL A 306 9.83 -32.82 5.80
CA VAL A 306 9.82 -31.37 6.08
C VAL A 306 8.42 -30.89 6.38
N SER A 307 7.40 -31.44 5.73
CA SER A 307 6.00 -31.07 5.95
C SER A 307 5.50 -31.46 7.33
N VAL A 308 5.87 -32.65 7.79
CA VAL A 308 5.53 -33.14 9.14
C VAL A 308 6.24 -32.32 10.21
N ALA A 309 7.53 -32.03 10.00
CA ALA A 309 8.32 -31.23 10.94
C ALA A 309 7.79 -29.78 11.05
N LEU A 310 7.40 -29.17 9.93
CA LEU A 310 6.80 -27.82 9.92
C LEU A 310 5.40 -27.82 10.55
N ALA A 311 4.59 -28.83 10.32
CA ALA A 311 3.29 -28.98 10.94
C ALA A 311 3.41 -29.13 12.47
N ALA A 312 4.34 -29.96 12.94
CA ALA A 312 4.64 -30.12 14.36
C ALA A 312 5.14 -28.81 14.99
N LEU A 313 6.02 -28.09 14.30
CA LEU A 313 6.49 -26.77 14.73
C LEU A 313 5.34 -25.78 14.86
N GLY A 314 4.49 -25.68 13.83
CA GLY A 314 3.34 -24.78 13.84
C GLY A 314 2.30 -25.09 14.92
N ALA A 315 2.10 -26.38 15.23
CA ALA A 315 1.17 -26.81 16.26
C ALA A 315 1.65 -26.52 17.70
N ARG A 316 2.98 -26.41 17.91
CA ARG A 316 3.59 -26.24 19.22
C ARG A 316 4.07 -24.82 19.53
N LEU A 317 4.18 -23.98 18.55
CA LEU A 317 4.47 -22.57 18.80
C LEU A 317 3.34 -21.93 19.62
N PRO A 318 3.65 -21.20 20.71
CA PRO A 318 2.64 -20.41 21.42
C PRO A 318 1.90 -19.46 20.48
N VAL A 319 0.62 -19.23 20.70
CA VAL A 319 -0.25 -18.40 19.85
C VAL A 319 0.32 -16.97 19.65
N GLU A 320 1.08 -16.48 20.61
CA GLU A 320 1.70 -15.15 20.57
C GLU A 320 3.11 -15.16 19.93
N ALA A 321 3.63 -16.33 19.53
CA ALA A 321 4.94 -16.46 18.89
C ALA A 321 4.78 -16.47 17.37
N VAL A 322 5.66 -15.73 16.69
CA VAL A 322 5.73 -15.65 15.25
C VAL A 322 7.09 -16.14 14.78
N ALA A 323 7.14 -17.26 14.07
CA ALA A 323 8.35 -17.70 13.38
C ALA A 323 8.52 -16.88 12.10
N GLN A 324 9.65 -16.20 11.96
CA GLN A 324 9.98 -15.36 10.82
C GLN A 324 10.83 -16.10 9.80
N ARG A 325 11.67 -16.99 10.28
CA ARG A 325 12.60 -17.77 9.44
C ARG A 325 12.78 -19.17 9.99
N VAL A 326 12.72 -20.15 9.11
CA VAL A 326 13.09 -21.52 9.40
C VAL A 326 14.20 -21.93 8.41
N ARG A 327 15.27 -22.45 8.93
CA ARG A 327 16.44 -22.93 8.13
C ARG A 327 16.83 -24.32 8.63
N VAL A 328 17.25 -25.14 7.71
CA VAL A 328 17.82 -26.46 8.02
C VAL A 328 19.29 -26.46 7.63
N VAL A 329 20.17 -26.75 8.57
CA VAL A 329 21.62 -26.81 8.38
C VAL A 329 22.08 -28.21 8.78
N GLY A 330 22.33 -29.08 7.79
CA GLY A 330 22.58 -30.49 8.05
C GLY A 330 21.38 -31.22 8.64
N ALA A 331 21.49 -31.73 9.87
CA ALA A 331 20.40 -32.36 10.60
C ALA A 331 19.71 -31.39 11.62
N GLU A 332 20.21 -30.17 11.74
CA GLU A 332 19.75 -29.22 12.74
C GLU A 332 18.77 -28.21 12.11
N TRP A 333 17.64 -28.05 12.74
CA TRP A 333 16.63 -27.05 12.39
C TRP A 333 16.84 -25.79 13.20
N GLN A 334 16.80 -24.66 12.59
CA GLN A 334 16.97 -23.35 13.21
C GLN A 334 15.74 -22.52 12.93
N VAL A 335 15.10 -22.02 13.98
CA VAL A 335 13.90 -21.18 13.91
C VAL A 335 14.18 -19.85 14.59
N GLU A 336 13.99 -18.78 13.84
CA GLU A 336 14.13 -17.40 14.30
C GLU A 336 12.75 -16.73 14.29
N GLY A 337 12.47 -15.90 15.31
CA GLY A 337 11.21 -15.22 15.39
C GLY A 337 11.11 -14.30 16.59
N ASN A 338 9.89 -13.89 16.90
CA ASN A 338 9.57 -13.08 18.06
C ASN A 338 8.39 -13.66 18.84
N ALA A 339 8.42 -13.49 20.15
CA ALA A 339 7.39 -13.95 21.06
C ALA A 339 7.29 -12.97 22.24
N LYS A 340 6.26 -13.10 23.05
CA LYS A 340 6.16 -12.35 24.31
C LYS A 340 7.28 -12.74 25.28
N THR A 341 7.65 -14.01 25.27
CA THR A 341 8.74 -14.56 26.09
C THR A 341 9.45 -15.66 25.30
N ALA A 342 10.73 -15.49 25.00
CA ALA A 342 11.54 -16.46 24.26
C ALA A 342 11.67 -17.80 25.01
N ALA A 343 11.73 -17.76 26.33
CA ALA A 343 11.78 -18.96 27.17
C ALA A 343 10.53 -19.84 27.04
N ALA A 344 9.34 -19.27 26.84
CA ALA A 344 8.11 -20.03 26.62
C ALA A 344 8.15 -20.80 25.29
N VAL A 345 8.74 -20.22 24.26
CA VAL A 345 8.93 -20.89 22.96
C VAL A 345 9.91 -22.06 23.11
N LEU A 346 11.03 -21.86 23.79
CA LEU A 346 11.99 -22.93 24.06
C LEU A 346 11.35 -24.10 24.82
N ALA A 347 10.60 -23.79 25.89
CA ALA A 347 9.91 -24.80 26.70
C ALA A 347 8.86 -25.57 25.89
N ALA A 348 8.09 -24.88 25.05
CA ALA A 348 7.07 -25.49 24.19
C ALA A 348 7.70 -26.44 23.16
N LEU A 349 8.83 -26.07 22.57
CA LEU A 349 9.54 -26.91 21.63
C LEU A 349 10.26 -28.08 22.31
N ALA A 350 10.82 -27.84 23.50
CA ALA A 350 11.49 -28.91 24.26
C ALA A 350 10.52 -29.96 24.82
N ALA A 351 9.23 -29.61 24.96
CA ALA A 351 8.19 -30.56 25.38
C ALA A 351 7.74 -31.50 24.27
N GLU A 352 8.11 -31.26 23.02
CA GLU A 352 7.72 -32.11 21.88
C GLU A 352 8.69 -33.29 21.71
N PRO A 353 8.20 -34.55 21.80
CA PRO A 353 9.07 -35.72 21.70
C PRO A 353 9.82 -35.86 20.38
N GLN A 354 9.31 -35.24 19.32
CA GLN A 354 9.94 -35.25 18.00
C GLN A 354 11.13 -34.30 17.89
N PHE A 355 11.28 -33.36 18.83
CA PHE A 355 12.33 -32.35 18.82
C PHE A 355 13.38 -32.64 19.90
N GLY A 356 14.56 -33.03 19.44
CA GLY A 356 15.70 -33.28 20.30
C GLY A 356 16.68 -32.12 20.34
N LYS A 357 17.49 -32.02 21.40
CA LYS A 357 18.57 -31.04 21.54
C LYS A 357 18.14 -29.58 21.37
N VAL A 358 16.95 -29.23 21.86
CA VAL A 358 16.42 -27.88 21.74
C VAL A 358 17.27 -26.91 22.58
N ARG A 359 17.80 -25.87 21.92
CA ARG A 359 18.68 -24.88 22.58
C ARG A 359 18.59 -23.51 21.91
N PHE A 360 18.91 -22.45 22.63
CA PHE A 360 19.09 -21.14 22.01
C PHE A 360 20.38 -21.10 21.18
N LEU A 361 20.30 -20.47 19.99
CA LEU A 361 21.46 -20.14 19.15
C LEU A 361 22.09 -18.81 19.52
N ALA A 362 21.27 -17.87 19.99
CA ALA A 362 21.69 -16.53 20.38
C ALA A 362 20.89 -16.08 21.62
N PRO A 363 21.42 -15.17 22.44
CA PRO A 363 20.64 -14.57 23.52
C PRO A 363 19.41 -13.84 22.97
N SER A 364 18.28 -13.95 23.67
CA SER A 364 17.07 -13.23 23.33
C SER A 364 17.22 -11.74 23.59
N ASN A 365 16.80 -10.91 22.65
CA ASN A 365 16.77 -9.46 22.81
C ASN A 365 15.32 -9.01 22.99
N ARG A 366 15.11 -8.16 24.00
CA ARG A 366 13.79 -7.56 24.23
C ARG A 366 13.64 -6.30 23.43
N PHE A 367 12.51 -6.14 22.76
CA PHE A 367 12.13 -4.94 22.02
C PHE A 367 10.65 -4.64 22.22
N ARG A 368 10.26 -3.41 21.94
CA ARG A 368 8.89 -2.96 22.08
C ARG A 368 8.23 -2.81 20.72
N GLU A 369 7.14 -3.53 20.53
CA GLU A 369 6.32 -3.43 19.34
C GLU A 369 4.95 -2.80 19.70
N GLY A 370 4.82 -1.48 19.47
CA GLY A 370 3.66 -0.71 19.91
C GLY A 370 3.60 -0.61 21.44
N THR A 371 2.57 -1.20 22.04
CA THR A 371 2.36 -1.24 23.51
C THR A 371 2.79 -2.54 24.16
N VAL A 372 3.28 -3.50 23.38
CA VAL A 372 3.61 -4.85 23.87
C VAL A 372 5.12 -5.06 23.82
N ASP A 373 5.69 -5.52 24.93
CA ASP A 373 7.09 -5.96 24.97
C ASP A 373 7.19 -7.36 24.38
N ARG A 374 8.12 -7.55 23.45
CA ARG A 374 8.41 -8.84 22.81
C ARG A 374 9.89 -9.18 22.91
N GLU A 375 10.20 -10.45 22.80
CA GLU A 375 11.55 -10.97 22.77
C GLU A 375 11.81 -11.68 21.44
N THR A 376 12.96 -11.38 20.83
CA THR A 376 13.43 -12.16 19.69
C THR A 376 13.97 -13.49 20.18
N PHE A 377 13.76 -14.56 19.43
CA PHE A 377 14.36 -15.85 19.70
C PHE A 377 15.03 -16.43 18.46
N ALA A 378 16.11 -17.14 18.68
CA ALA A 378 16.75 -18.00 17.72
C ALA A 378 17.03 -19.36 18.40
N ILE A 379 16.31 -20.39 18.00
CA ILE A 379 16.32 -21.72 18.62
C ILE A 379 16.74 -22.76 17.59
N ALA A 380 17.62 -23.67 17.99
CA ALA A 380 17.99 -24.84 17.23
C ALA A 380 17.47 -26.11 17.88
N PHE A 381 17.10 -27.09 17.04
CA PHE A 381 16.67 -28.42 17.45
C PHE A 381 16.91 -29.44 16.34
N VAL A 382 16.88 -30.71 16.70
CA VAL A 382 16.97 -31.84 15.77
C VAL A 382 15.63 -32.54 15.72
N VAL A 383 15.15 -32.85 14.55
CA VAL A 383 13.90 -33.63 14.35
C VAL A 383 14.27 -35.11 14.25
N HIS A 384 13.59 -35.93 15.06
CA HIS A 384 13.79 -37.39 15.15
C HIS A 384 12.78 -38.14 14.31
#